data_ebec6efd8f1ba8d1d0fdfb169c018e7f
#
_entry.id   ebec6efd8f1ba8d1d0fdfb169c018e7f
#
_cell.length_a   1.000
_cell.length_b   1.000
_cell.length_c   1.000
_cell.angle_alpha   90.00
_cell.angle_beta   90.00
_cell.angle_gamma   90.00
#
_symmetry.space_group_name_H-M   'P 1'
#
loop_
_entity.id
_entity.type
_entity.pdbx_description
1 polymer ?
#
loop_
_entity_poly.entity_id
_entity_poly.type
_entity_poly.pdbx_seq_one_letter_code
_entity_poly.pdbx_strand_id
1 'polypeptide(L)'
;MILGHEASGTVLEVGDGVEHLSPGDRVAMEPGIPNPRSRASREGRYNVDPDVRFWATPPVDGCLTEEVIHPAEYTYRLPDSLSYAEGALIEPFAVGMQAATKARLAPGDVAAVVGAGTIGIVTAMAALAGGASRVYVSDIAPEKLEKLAGLDGIVPVDASREDLAQRVAADTDGWGAQAVFEASGAGAAYGFVADVASPGGVVVCVGMPTGPVQFDVVAAQAKELRIETIFRYANVYRKAIDLAAGDTVDLARLVTETLPLERSVEVFDRGAEARPTDTKLQIRVDGSR
;
A
#
# COMPACT_ATOMS: atom_id res chain seq x y z
N MET A 1 -7.15 -17.54 -16.39
CA MET A 1 -6.89 -17.11 -15.02
C MET A 1 -7.83 -15.96 -14.69
N ILE A 2 -8.51 -16.04 -13.55
CA ILE A 2 -9.35 -14.95 -13.03
C ILE A 2 -8.41 -13.89 -12.43
N LEU A 3 -8.72 -12.61 -12.64
CA LEU A 3 -7.94 -11.48 -12.13
C LEU A 3 -8.46 -10.99 -10.77
N GLY A 4 -7.81 -9.97 -10.20
CA GLY A 4 -8.19 -9.30 -8.95
C GLY A 4 -7.66 -9.98 -7.70
N HIS A 5 -7.16 -9.16 -6.77
CA HIS A 5 -6.67 -9.63 -5.46
C HIS A 5 -6.97 -8.65 -4.32
N GLU A 6 -7.63 -7.55 -4.60
CA GLU A 6 -8.06 -6.55 -3.63
C GLU A 6 -9.59 -6.63 -3.54
N ALA A 7 -10.11 -7.21 -2.48
CA ALA A 7 -11.53 -7.50 -2.42
C ALA A 7 -12.16 -7.29 -1.03
N SER A 8 -13.39 -6.85 -1.05
CA SER A 8 -14.31 -6.86 0.07
C SER A 8 -15.66 -7.42 -0.38
N GLY A 9 -16.45 -7.90 0.53
CA GLY A 9 -17.75 -8.49 0.19
C GLY A 9 -18.60 -8.80 1.41
N THR A 10 -19.65 -9.58 1.18
CA THR A 10 -20.55 -10.08 2.23
C THR A 10 -20.42 -11.59 2.34
N VAL A 11 -20.29 -12.09 3.55
CA VAL A 11 -20.30 -13.53 3.83
C VAL A 11 -21.67 -14.10 3.47
N LEU A 12 -21.72 -15.07 2.57
CA LEU A 12 -22.94 -15.78 2.20
C LEU A 12 -23.15 -17.02 3.08
N GLU A 13 -22.09 -17.80 3.26
CA GLU A 13 -22.08 -19.02 4.05
C GLU A 13 -20.76 -19.17 4.80
N VAL A 14 -20.75 -19.92 5.88
CA VAL A 14 -19.53 -20.29 6.63
C VAL A 14 -19.39 -21.80 6.71
N GLY A 15 -18.18 -22.28 6.66
CA GLY A 15 -17.87 -23.69 6.84
C GLY A 15 -17.96 -24.13 8.31
N ASP A 16 -17.92 -25.44 8.53
CA ASP A 16 -17.94 -26.05 9.87
C ASP A 16 -16.77 -25.53 10.72
N GLY A 17 -17.07 -25.15 11.97
CA GLY A 17 -16.07 -24.69 12.94
C GLY A 17 -15.66 -23.23 12.80
N VAL A 18 -16.22 -22.46 11.88
CA VAL A 18 -16.02 -21.01 11.81
C VAL A 18 -16.94 -20.32 12.82
N GLU A 19 -16.33 -19.71 13.86
CA GLU A 19 -17.08 -19.10 14.97
C GLU A 19 -17.06 -17.55 14.91
N HIS A 20 -16.11 -16.95 14.21
CA HIS A 20 -15.88 -15.50 14.22
C HIS A 20 -16.53 -14.76 13.05
N LEU A 21 -17.12 -15.47 12.09
CA LEU A 21 -17.87 -14.93 10.96
C LEU A 21 -19.27 -15.53 10.90
N SER A 22 -20.20 -14.78 10.35
CA SER A 22 -21.58 -15.18 10.13
C SER A 22 -22.09 -14.70 8.77
N PRO A 23 -23.06 -15.40 8.15
CA PRO A 23 -23.74 -14.88 6.97
C PRO A 23 -24.29 -13.46 7.20
N GLY A 24 -24.05 -12.57 6.25
CA GLY A 24 -24.38 -11.16 6.33
C GLY A 24 -23.24 -10.26 6.84
N ASP A 25 -22.16 -10.82 7.40
CA ASP A 25 -21.00 -10.02 7.80
C ASP A 25 -20.34 -9.38 6.58
N ARG A 26 -20.00 -8.10 6.71
CA ARG A 26 -19.19 -7.36 5.75
C ARG A 26 -17.72 -7.64 6.04
N VAL A 27 -16.95 -7.98 5.00
CA VAL A 27 -15.57 -8.44 5.18
C VAL A 27 -14.61 -7.85 4.14
N ALA A 28 -13.34 -7.73 4.53
CA ALA A 28 -12.20 -7.61 3.64
C ALA A 28 -11.41 -8.92 3.66
N MET A 29 -10.81 -9.29 2.54
CA MET A 29 -10.14 -10.58 2.37
C MET A 29 -8.65 -10.37 2.08
N GLU A 30 -7.80 -10.99 2.89
CA GLU A 30 -6.35 -10.99 2.70
C GLU A 30 -5.98 -12.04 1.64
N PRO A 31 -5.49 -11.63 0.44
CA PRO A 31 -5.40 -12.52 -0.73
C PRO A 31 -4.29 -13.57 -0.67
N GLY A 32 -3.38 -13.47 0.29
CA GLY A 32 -2.22 -14.36 0.41
C GLY A 32 -2.44 -15.45 1.44
N ILE A 33 -2.61 -16.70 0.99
CA ILE A 33 -2.81 -17.86 1.85
C ILE A 33 -1.50 -18.65 1.94
N PRO A 34 -0.77 -18.56 3.06
CA PRO A 34 0.53 -19.22 3.22
C PRO A 34 0.39 -20.71 3.62
N ASN A 35 1.48 -21.44 3.51
CA ASN A 35 1.61 -22.73 4.14
C ASN A 35 1.95 -22.54 5.64
N PRO A 36 1.03 -22.85 6.59
CA PRO A 36 1.27 -22.62 8.02
C PRO A 36 2.43 -23.45 8.60
N ARG A 37 2.87 -24.48 7.87
CA ARG A 37 3.97 -25.36 8.28
C ARG A 37 5.34 -24.88 7.77
N SER A 38 5.38 -23.91 6.87
CA SER A 38 6.64 -23.36 6.37
C SER A 38 7.42 -22.67 7.49
N ARG A 39 8.73 -22.59 7.33
CA ARG A 39 9.58 -21.89 8.30
C ARG A 39 9.23 -20.39 8.33
N ALA A 40 9.03 -19.78 7.16
CA ALA A 40 8.70 -18.38 7.06
C ALA A 40 7.40 -18.04 7.80
N SER A 41 6.35 -18.86 7.63
CA SER A 41 5.07 -18.67 8.34
C SER A 41 5.23 -18.83 9.85
N ARG A 42 5.98 -19.83 10.30
CA ARG A 42 6.23 -20.05 11.75
C ARG A 42 7.07 -18.95 12.39
N GLU A 43 7.89 -18.24 11.61
CA GLU A 43 8.63 -17.05 12.06
C GLU A 43 7.82 -15.75 11.93
N GLY A 44 6.52 -15.81 11.54
CA GLY A 44 5.65 -14.66 11.36
C GLY A 44 5.90 -13.86 10.08
N ARG A 45 6.64 -14.43 9.12
CA ARG A 45 6.99 -13.82 7.83
C ARG A 45 6.25 -14.51 6.68
N TYR A 46 4.96 -14.76 6.87
CA TYR A 46 4.18 -15.55 5.92
C TYR A 46 4.04 -14.92 4.53
N ASN A 47 4.22 -13.61 4.42
CA ASN A 47 4.24 -12.88 3.14
C ASN A 47 5.36 -13.33 2.19
N VAL A 48 6.46 -13.88 2.72
CA VAL A 48 7.61 -14.42 1.96
C VAL A 48 7.69 -15.94 2.03
N ASP A 49 6.61 -16.60 2.40
CA ASP A 49 6.49 -18.05 2.29
C ASP A 49 6.60 -18.48 0.82
N PRO A 50 7.52 -19.41 0.46
CA PRO A 50 7.68 -19.86 -0.91
C PRO A 50 6.44 -20.59 -1.48
N ASP A 51 5.59 -21.12 -0.60
CA ASP A 51 4.39 -21.87 -0.98
C ASP A 51 3.11 -21.00 -0.90
N VAL A 52 3.22 -19.68 -0.67
CA VAL A 52 2.06 -18.82 -0.55
C VAL A 52 1.22 -18.85 -1.83
N ARG A 53 -0.07 -19.11 -1.69
CA ARG A 53 -1.05 -19.00 -2.76
C ARG A 53 -1.64 -17.59 -2.72
N PHE A 54 -1.29 -16.78 -3.69
CA PHE A 54 -1.74 -15.39 -3.73
C PHE A 54 -2.69 -15.19 -4.92
N TRP A 55 -3.85 -14.60 -4.68
CA TRP A 55 -4.83 -14.34 -5.71
C TRP A 55 -4.23 -13.61 -6.91
N ALA A 56 -4.71 -13.95 -8.10
CA ALA A 56 -4.27 -13.40 -9.39
C ALA A 56 -2.75 -13.48 -9.63
N THR A 57 -2.07 -14.44 -8.96
CA THR A 57 -0.66 -14.76 -9.22
C THR A 57 -0.58 -16.18 -9.77
N PRO A 58 -0.17 -16.38 -11.04
CA PRO A 58 -0.20 -17.69 -11.66
C PRO A 58 0.52 -18.76 -10.81
N PRO A 59 -0.07 -19.95 -10.66
CA PRO A 59 -1.29 -20.46 -11.30
C PRO A 59 -2.60 -20.21 -10.52
N VAL A 60 -2.61 -19.31 -9.54
CA VAL A 60 -3.74 -19.08 -8.64
C VAL A 60 -4.71 -18.07 -9.25
N ASP A 61 -5.97 -18.44 -9.35
CA ASP A 61 -7.04 -17.52 -9.76
C ASP A 61 -7.28 -16.42 -8.72
N GLY A 62 -7.73 -15.26 -9.19
CA GLY A 62 -8.09 -14.12 -8.35
C GLY A 62 -9.56 -14.11 -7.94
N CYS A 63 -10.01 -12.94 -7.50
CA CYS A 63 -11.32 -12.74 -6.87
C CYS A 63 -12.34 -11.99 -7.74
N LEU A 64 -12.06 -11.69 -9.01
CA LEU A 64 -13.01 -10.98 -9.88
C LEU A 64 -14.08 -11.94 -10.41
N THR A 65 -14.98 -12.34 -9.49
CA THR A 65 -16.13 -13.23 -9.69
C THR A 65 -17.27 -12.81 -8.78
N GLU A 66 -18.46 -13.30 -9.02
CA GLU A 66 -19.62 -13.01 -8.16
C GLU A 66 -19.44 -13.56 -6.74
N GLU A 67 -18.83 -14.74 -6.62
CA GLU A 67 -18.61 -15.43 -5.34
C GLU A 67 -17.21 -16.02 -5.29
N VAL A 68 -16.62 -16.06 -4.09
CA VAL A 68 -15.33 -16.70 -3.82
C VAL A 68 -15.39 -17.55 -2.56
N ILE A 69 -14.61 -18.61 -2.50
CA ILE A 69 -14.36 -19.37 -1.27
C ILE A 69 -13.02 -18.92 -0.73
N HIS A 70 -13.01 -18.48 0.53
CA HIS A 70 -11.82 -17.92 1.17
C HIS A 70 -11.64 -18.45 2.59
N PRO A 71 -10.41 -18.77 3.04
CA PRO A 71 -10.17 -19.21 4.41
C PRO A 71 -10.59 -18.16 5.43
N ALA A 72 -11.32 -18.59 6.45
CA ALA A 72 -11.86 -17.71 7.48
C ALA A 72 -10.76 -16.95 8.25
N GLU A 73 -9.61 -17.56 8.46
CA GLU A 73 -8.45 -16.97 9.15
C GLU A 73 -7.86 -15.74 8.44
N TYR A 74 -8.11 -15.61 7.12
CA TYR A 74 -7.67 -14.49 6.28
C TYR A 74 -8.83 -13.61 5.83
N THR A 75 -10.01 -13.77 6.47
CA THR A 75 -11.23 -13.00 6.22
C THR A 75 -11.56 -12.16 7.45
N TYR A 76 -11.59 -10.86 7.30
CA TYR A 76 -11.69 -9.91 8.40
C TYR A 76 -12.99 -9.10 8.32
N ARG A 77 -13.74 -9.03 9.42
CA ARG A 77 -14.95 -8.20 9.49
C ARG A 77 -14.58 -6.73 9.29
N LEU A 78 -15.38 -6.06 8.46
CA LEU A 78 -15.35 -4.62 8.29
C LEU A 78 -16.31 -3.96 9.28
N PRO A 79 -15.89 -2.91 9.99
CA PRO A 79 -16.80 -2.08 10.76
C PRO A 79 -17.77 -1.31 9.83
N ASP A 80 -18.90 -0.90 10.39
CA ASP A 80 -19.96 -0.20 9.63
C ASP A 80 -19.51 1.15 9.06
N SER A 81 -18.48 1.76 9.65
CA SER A 81 -17.89 3.02 9.18
C SER A 81 -17.18 2.90 7.84
N LEU A 82 -16.72 1.71 7.43
CA LEU A 82 -16.04 1.51 6.15
C LEU A 82 -17.02 1.02 5.07
N SER A 83 -16.95 1.62 3.89
CA SER A 83 -17.63 1.12 2.70
C SER A 83 -16.94 -0.13 2.14
N TYR A 84 -17.58 -0.86 1.23
CA TYR A 84 -16.91 -1.95 0.49
C TYR A 84 -15.75 -1.44 -0.36
N ALA A 85 -15.88 -0.25 -0.93
CA ALA A 85 -14.81 0.37 -1.70
C ALA A 85 -13.55 0.59 -0.87
N GLU A 86 -13.68 1.07 0.35
CA GLU A 86 -12.58 1.20 1.31
C GLU A 86 -12.09 -0.16 1.82
N GLY A 87 -13.01 -1.11 2.03
CA GLY A 87 -12.68 -2.48 2.40
C GLY A 87 -11.75 -3.18 1.40
N ALA A 88 -11.95 -2.98 0.10
CA ALA A 88 -11.05 -3.48 -0.93
C ALA A 88 -9.68 -2.79 -0.90
N LEU A 89 -9.63 -1.52 -0.48
CA LEU A 89 -8.38 -0.76 -0.35
C LEU A 89 -7.55 -1.11 0.89
N ILE A 90 -8.07 -1.94 1.80
CA ILE A 90 -7.28 -2.46 2.93
C ILE A 90 -6.06 -3.24 2.42
N GLU A 91 -6.19 -3.95 1.29
CA GLU A 91 -5.07 -4.70 0.71
C GLU A 91 -3.88 -3.79 0.35
N PRO A 92 -4.01 -2.78 -0.54
CA PRO A 92 -2.88 -1.89 -0.84
C PRO A 92 -2.47 -1.04 0.38
N PHE A 93 -3.39 -0.70 1.29
CA PHE A 93 -3.04 0.00 2.53
C PHE A 93 -2.16 -0.86 3.45
N ALA A 94 -2.39 -2.19 3.49
CA ALA A 94 -1.53 -3.11 4.24
C ALA A 94 -0.08 -3.12 3.73
N VAL A 95 0.15 -2.86 2.43
CA VAL A 95 1.51 -2.65 1.88
C VAL A 95 2.15 -1.40 2.49
N GLY A 96 1.42 -0.27 2.54
CA GLY A 96 1.88 0.95 3.20
C GLY A 96 2.17 0.75 4.69
N MET A 97 1.30 0.01 5.38
CA MET A 97 1.47 -0.37 6.80
C MET A 97 2.74 -1.20 7.04
N GLN A 98 3.03 -2.14 6.14
CA GLN A 98 4.25 -2.94 6.19
C GLN A 98 5.49 -2.06 6.00
N ALA A 99 5.44 -1.11 5.06
CA ALA A 99 6.53 -0.18 4.80
C ALA A 99 6.79 0.71 6.03
N ALA A 100 5.75 1.31 6.62
CA ALA A 100 5.85 2.13 7.82
C ALA A 100 6.40 1.33 9.03
N THR A 101 5.95 0.07 9.19
CA THR A 101 6.47 -0.84 10.23
C THR A 101 7.97 -1.11 10.05
N LYS A 102 8.44 -1.31 8.81
CA LYS A 102 9.86 -1.50 8.51
C LYS A 102 10.69 -0.24 8.74
N ALA A 103 10.11 0.92 8.49
CA ALA A 103 10.77 2.20 8.74
C ALA A 103 11.07 2.43 10.23
N ARG A 104 10.24 1.90 11.15
CA ARG A 104 10.34 2.09 12.61
C ARG A 104 10.29 3.57 12.98
N LEU A 105 9.33 4.28 12.38
CA LEU A 105 9.11 5.69 12.65
C LEU A 105 8.83 5.93 14.15
N ALA A 106 9.40 7.00 14.68
CA ALA A 106 9.09 7.51 16.00
C ALA A 106 8.17 8.75 15.91
N PRO A 107 7.41 9.07 16.97
CA PRO A 107 6.61 10.29 17.00
C PRO A 107 7.47 11.55 16.75
N GLY A 108 7.09 12.34 15.76
CA GLY A 108 7.80 13.56 15.39
C GLY A 108 8.77 13.42 14.21
N ASP A 109 9.07 12.20 13.76
CA ASP A 109 9.93 11.98 12.60
C ASP A 109 9.37 12.65 11.33
N VAL A 110 10.27 12.98 10.42
CA VAL A 110 9.95 13.43 9.06
C VAL A 110 10.16 12.27 8.11
N ALA A 111 9.21 12.08 7.19
CA ALA A 111 9.32 11.07 6.16
C ALA A 111 9.22 11.67 4.75
N ALA A 112 9.73 10.95 3.75
CA ALA A 112 9.58 11.28 2.35
C ALA A 112 9.15 10.03 1.56
N VAL A 113 8.27 10.21 0.58
CA VAL A 113 7.78 9.16 -0.31
C VAL A 113 8.04 9.60 -1.75
N VAL A 114 8.71 8.76 -2.52
CA VAL A 114 8.95 8.96 -3.95
C VAL A 114 7.92 8.15 -4.74
N GLY A 115 7.05 8.86 -5.45
CA GLY A 115 5.90 8.32 -6.19
C GLY A 115 4.57 8.59 -5.47
N ALA A 116 3.63 9.24 -6.16
CA ALA A 116 2.26 9.53 -5.70
C ALA A 116 1.20 8.65 -6.39
N GLY A 117 1.55 7.41 -6.71
CA GLY A 117 0.59 6.37 -7.08
C GLY A 117 -0.16 5.85 -5.86
N THR A 118 -1.08 4.89 -6.07
CA THR A 118 -1.85 4.27 -4.96
C THR A 118 -0.95 3.86 -3.80
N ILE A 119 0.13 3.10 -4.08
CA ILE A 119 1.04 2.60 -3.04
C ILE A 119 1.78 3.74 -2.32
N GLY A 120 2.23 4.77 -3.06
CA GLY A 120 2.89 5.92 -2.43
C GLY A 120 1.96 6.68 -1.49
N ILE A 121 0.72 6.93 -1.89
CA ILE A 121 -0.26 7.65 -1.08
C ILE A 121 -0.61 6.85 0.19
N VAL A 122 -0.90 5.55 0.06
CA VAL A 122 -1.20 4.72 1.26
C VAL A 122 0.03 4.55 2.17
N THR A 123 1.24 4.57 1.60
CA THR A 123 2.49 4.57 2.39
C THR A 123 2.63 5.88 3.18
N ALA A 124 2.31 7.02 2.57
CA ALA A 124 2.33 8.32 3.26
C ALA A 124 1.31 8.37 4.41
N MET A 125 0.08 7.89 4.18
CA MET A 125 -0.94 7.78 5.22
C MET A 125 -0.48 6.86 6.37
N ALA A 126 0.11 5.70 6.03
CA ALA A 126 0.64 4.77 7.02
C ALA A 126 1.83 5.36 7.80
N ALA A 127 2.68 6.16 7.15
CA ALA A 127 3.79 6.85 7.82
C ALA A 127 3.29 7.89 8.84
N LEU A 128 2.27 8.67 8.50
CA LEU A 128 1.62 9.60 9.44
C LEU A 128 1.02 8.83 10.62
N ALA A 129 0.24 7.78 10.36
CA ALA A 129 -0.33 6.93 11.41
C ALA A 129 0.76 6.24 12.26
N GLY A 130 1.94 6.01 11.69
CA GLY A 130 3.12 5.46 12.35
C GLY A 130 3.90 6.43 13.19
N GLY A 131 3.54 7.73 13.20
CA GLY A 131 4.17 8.75 14.06
C GLY A 131 4.92 9.85 13.32
N ALA A 132 5.02 9.81 11.99
CA ALA A 132 5.62 10.91 11.24
C ALA A 132 4.82 12.21 11.47
N SER A 133 5.50 13.29 11.79
CA SER A 133 4.89 14.62 11.95
C SER A 133 4.64 15.28 10.60
N ARG A 134 5.41 14.89 9.59
CA ARG A 134 5.33 15.41 8.21
C ARG A 134 5.81 14.36 7.22
N VAL A 135 5.12 14.26 6.08
CA VAL A 135 5.49 13.37 4.99
C VAL A 135 5.53 14.15 3.68
N TYR A 136 6.70 14.24 3.06
CA TYR A 136 6.87 14.78 1.72
C TYR A 136 6.52 13.69 0.71
N VAL A 137 5.65 13.98 -0.25
CA VAL A 137 5.29 13.04 -1.31
C VAL A 137 5.59 13.65 -2.66
N SER A 138 6.51 13.06 -3.41
CA SER A 138 6.94 13.57 -4.70
C SER A 138 6.45 12.72 -5.87
N ASP A 139 6.06 13.38 -6.96
CA ASP A 139 5.81 12.74 -8.25
C ASP A 139 6.16 13.72 -9.38
N ILE A 140 6.48 13.18 -10.56
CA ILE A 140 6.72 13.97 -11.78
C ILE A 140 5.41 14.41 -12.45
N ALA A 141 4.28 13.80 -12.09
CA ALA A 141 2.95 14.11 -12.60
C ALA A 141 2.18 14.91 -11.52
N PRO A 142 2.02 16.23 -11.66
CA PRO A 142 1.37 17.07 -10.67
C PRO A 142 -0.08 16.68 -10.40
N GLU A 143 -0.79 16.10 -11.39
CA GLU A 143 -2.17 15.64 -11.26
C GLU A 143 -2.32 14.56 -10.18
N LYS A 144 -1.30 13.71 -9.97
CA LYS A 144 -1.30 12.72 -8.89
C LYS A 144 -1.20 13.37 -7.51
N LEU A 145 -0.50 14.49 -7.41
CA LEU A 145 -0.34 15.24 -6.17
C LEU A 145 -1.64 15.93 -5.71
N GLU A 146 -2.58 16.18 -6.62
CA GLU A 146 -3.89 16.76 -6.28
C GLU A 146 -4.68 15.89 -5.29
N LYS A 147 -4.49 14.56 -5.32
CA LYS A 147 -5.11 13.62 -4.38
C LYS A 147 -4.62 13.77 -2.93
N LEU A 148 -3.51 14.48 -2.75
CA LEU A 148 -2.93 14.77 -1.43
C LEU A 148 -3.45 16.07 -0.82
N ALA A 149 -4.17 16.88 -1.60
CA ALA A 149 -4.68 18.17 -1.14
C ALA A 149 -5.59 18.01 0.09
N GLY A 150 -5.33 18.80 1.12
CA GLY A 150 -6.10 18.81 2.36
C GLY A 150 -5.81 17.63 3.32
N LEU A 151 -4.79 16.81 3.05
CA LEU A 151 -4.29 15.86 4.04
C LEU A 151 -3.29 16.55 4.97
N ASP A 152 -3.68 16.69 6.23
CA ASP A 152 -2.81 17.29 7.24
C ASP A 152 -1.51 16.46 7.40
N GLY A 153 -0.38 17.17 7.51
CA GLY A 153 0.93 16.55 7.64
C GLY A 153 1.55 16.04 6.32
N ILE A 154 0.84 16.11 5.18
CA ILE A 154 1.41 15.76 3.88
C ILE A 154 1.83 17.03 3.12
N VAL A 155 3.04 17.01 2.57
CA VAL A 155 3.60 18.07 1.73
C VAL A 155 3.82 17.51 0.32
N PRO A 156 2.98 17.87 -0.65
CA PRO A 156 3.19 17.45 -2.05
C PRO A 156 4.39 18.21 -2.64
N VAL A 157 5.22 17.49 -3.43
CA VAL A 157 6.41 18.02 -4.10
C VAL A 157 6.35 17.67 -5.58
N ASP A 158 6.22 18.67 -6.41
CA ASP A 158 6.26 18.52 -7.88
C ASP A 158 7.72 18.33 -8.34
N ALA A 159 8.11 17.06 -8.52
CA ALA A 159 9.48 16.70 -8.90
C ALA A 159 9.87 17.15 -10.32
N SER A 160 8.92 17.67 -11.12
CA SER A 160 9.22 18.30 -12.40
C SER A 160 9.74 19.74 -12.23
N ARG A 161 9.60 20.34 -11.04
CA ARG A 161 9.91 21.76 -10.77
C ARG A 161 10.86 21.96 -9.60
N GLU A 162 10.85 21.06 -8.63
CA GLU A 162 11.68 21.18 -7.43
C GLU A 162 12.36 19.85 -7.09
N ASP A 163 13.52 19.94 -6.47
CA ASP A 163 14.30 18.79 -6.01
C ASP A 163 13.82 18.38 -4.62
N LEU A 164 13.45 17.11 -4.45
CA LEU A 164 12.94 16.59 -3.18
C LEU A 164 13.96 16.67 -2.05
N ALA A 165 15.25 16.36 -2.33
CA ALA A 165 16.29 16.40 -1.30
C ALA A 165 16.55 17.83 -0.83
N GLN A 166 16.60 18.79 -1.75
CA GLN A 166 16.73 20.21 -1.40
C GLN A 166 15.54 20.72 -0.62
N ARG A 167 14.30 20.32 -1.01
CA ARG A 167 13.08 20.72 -0.32
C ARG A 167 13.05 20.19 1.11
N VAL A 168 13.32 18.91 1.31
CA VAL A 168 13.35 18.30 2.65
C VAL A 168 14.46 18.92 3.49
N ALA A 169 15.66 19.13 2.93
CA ALA A 169 16.76 19.75 3.64
C ALA A 169 16.43 21.19 4.08
N ALA A 170 15.80 21.99 3.22
CA ALA A 170 15.41 23.36 3.56
C ALA A 170 14.42 23.42 4.75
N ASP A 171 13.50 22.47 4.82
CA ASP A 171 12.43 22.41 5.85
C ASP A 171 12.88 21.67 7.12
N THR A 172 14.11 21.11 7.15
CA THR A 172 14.69 20.33 8.27
C THR A 172 16.06 20.83 8.72
N ASP A 173 16.36 22.11 8.47
CA ASP A 173 17.68 22.71 8.81
C ASP A 173 18.86 21.91 8.28
N GLY A 174 18.75 21.31 7.11
CA GLY A 174 19.76 20.48 6.47
C GLY A 174 19.80 19.01 6.94
N TRP A 175 18.95 18.61 7.87
CA TRP A 175 19.02 17.27 8.47
C TRP A 175 18.56 16.14 7.54
N GLY A 176 17.45 16.30 6.80
CA GLY A 176 16.87 15.28 5.92
C GLY A 176 15.74 14.50 6.62
N ALA A 177 15.19 13.49 5.91
CA ALA A 177 14.09 12.67 6.38
C ALA A 177 14.58 11.41 7.12
N GLN A 178 14.00 11.08 8.28
CA GLN A 178 14.32 9.86 9.05
C GLN A 178 13.91 8.60 8.29
N ALA A 179 12.87 8.67 7.46
CA ALA A 179 12.48 7.57 6.59
C ALA A 179 12.21 8.06 5.17
N VAL A 180 12.76 7.35 4.18
CA VAL A 180 12.51 7.58 2.75
C VAL A 180 11.93 6.32 2.14
N PHE A 181 10.74 6.43 1.55
CA PHE A 181 10.06 5.32 0.89
C PHE A 181 10.16 5.47 -0.63
N GLU A 182 10.81 4.53 -1.28
CA GLU A 182 10.77 4.45 -2.74
C GLU A 182 9.53 3.64 -3.15
N ALA A 183 8.50 4.31 -3.66
CA ALA A 183 7.22 3.73 -4.03
C ALA A 183 6.85 3.92 -5.51
N SER A 184 7.76 4.48 -6.31
CA SER A 184 7.55 4.68 -7.74
C SER A 184 7.93 3.46 -8.59
N GLY A 185 8.85 2.64 -8.12
CA GLY A 185 9.47 1.56 -8.90
C GLY A 185 10.37 2.06 -10.05
N ALA A 186 10.58 3.37 -10.15
CA ALA A 186 11.43 3.97 -11.19
C ALA A 186 12.91 3.77 -10.83
N GLY A 187 13.68 3.16 -11.72
CA GLY A 187 15.10 2.90 -11.47
C GLY A 187 15.91 4.16 -11.14
N ALA A 188 15.55 5.32 -11.71
CA ALA A 188 16.18 6.59 -11.44
C ALA A 188 15.98 7.07 -9.98
N ALA A 189 14.88 6.72 -9.35
CA ALA A 189 14.58 7.13 -7.96
C ALA A 189 15.62 6.57 -6.98
N TYR A 190 16.09 5.36 -7.20
CA TYR A 190 17.09 4.72 -6.35
C TYR A 190 18.43 5.45 -6.32
N GLY A 191 18.72 6.28 -7.34
CA GLY A 191 19.96 7.06 -7.43
C GLY A 191 20.03 8.23 -6.44
N PHE A 192 18.89 8.74 -5.94
CA PHE A 192 18.88 9.93 -5.09
C PHE A 192 18.20 9.75 -3.72
N VAL A 193 17.53 8.61 -3.44
CA VAL A 193 16.84 8.41 -2.15
C VAL A 193 17.79 8.52 -0.94
N ALA A 194 19.07 8.19 -1.11
CA ALA A 194 20.06 8.36 -0.06
C ALA A 194 20.32 9.84 0.27
N ASP A 195 20.18 10.75 -0.71
CA ASP A 195 20.39 12.18 -0.51
C ASP A 195 19.27 12.79 0.34
N VAL A 196 18.05 12.30 0.18
CA VAL A 196 16.85 12.74 0.93
C VAL A 196 16.92 12.31 2.40
N ALA A 197 17.54 11.17 2.70
CA ALA A 197 17.59 10.59 4.03
C ALA A 197 18.50 11.36 4.98
N SER A 198 18.10 11.45 6.25
CA SER A 198 18.95 11.96 7.34
C SER A 198 20.05 10.95 7.70
N PRO A 199 21.16 11.38 8.33
CA PRO A 199 22.10 10.47 8.96
C PRO A 199 21.40 9.51 9.94
N GLY A 200 21.74 8.21 9.88
CA GLY A 200 21.10 7.15 10.66
C GLY A 200 19.69 6.78 10.23
N GLY A 201 19.18 7.41 9.18
CA GLY A 201 17.83 7.17 8.64
C GLY A 201 17.65 5.82 7.96
N VAL A 202 16.49 5.64 7.35
CA VAL A 202 16.15 4.40 6.62
C VAL A 202 15.61 4.69 5.24
N VAL A 203 16.03 3.91 4.26
CA VAL A 203 15.42 3.82 2.93
C VAL A 203 14.62 2.51 2.87
N VAL A 204 13.33 2.60 2.59
CA VAL A 204 12.45 1.44 2.40
C VAL A 204 12.09 1.31 0.93
N CYS A 205 12.51 0.23 0.30
CA CYS A 205 12.18 -0.08 -1.08
C CYS A 205 10.79 -0.74 -1.12
N VAL A 206 9.82 -0.02 -1.64
CA VAL A 206 8.40 -0.43 -1.77
C VAL A 206 8.06 -0.71 -3.22
N GLY A 207 8.46 0.18 -4.12
CA GLY A 207 8.27 0.03 -5.56
C GLY A 207 9.06 -1.16 -6.12
N MET A 208 8.51 -1.79 -7.15
CA MET A 208 9.16 -2.92 -7.83
C MET A 208 9.72 -2.48 -9.19
N PRO A 209 11.03 -2.24 -9.30
CA PRO A 209 11.64 -1.92 -10.57
C PRO A 209 11.62 -3.14 -11.52
N THR A 210 11.61 -2.89 -12.83
CA THR A 210 11.58 -3.94 -13.86
C THR A 210 12.91 -4.67 -14.06
N GLY A 211 13.99 -4.23 -13.37
CA GLY A 211 15.32 -4.82 -13.47
C GLY A 211 16.25 -4.26 -12.39
N PRO A 212 17.54 -4.62 -12.42
CA PRO A 212 18.54 -4.10 -11.49
C PRO A 212 18.60 -2.57 -11.53
N VAL A 213 18.76 -1.96 -10.35
CA VAL A 213 18.83 -0.50 -10.17
C VAL A 213 20.21 -0.09 -9.63
N GLN A 214 20.60 1.14 -9.91
CA GLN A 214 21.80 1.73 -9.32
C GLN A 214 21.43 2.39 -7.98
N PHE A 215 22.22 2.08 -6.96
CA PHE A 215 22.08 2.67 -5.63
C PHE A 215 23.45 3.15 -5.15
N ASP A 216 23.52 4.39 -4.65
CA ASP A 216 24.78 4.95 -4.15
C ASP A 216 25.10 4.42 -2.75
N VAL A 217 25.86 3.33 -2.72
CA VAL A 217 26.29 2.68 -1.47
C VAL A 217 27.22 3.59 -0.67
N VAL A 218 28.05 4.42 -1.32
CA VAL A 218 28.98 5.31 -0.63
C VAL A 218 28.22 6.41 0.10
N ALA A 219 27.23 7.03 -0.56
CA ALA A 219 26.36 8.00 0.09
C ALA A 219 25.59 7.39 1.26
N ALA A 220 25.09 6.16 1.11
CA ALA A 220 24.41 5.45 2.18
C ALA A 220 25.33 5.12 3.36
N GLN A 221 26.59 4.71 3.10
CA GLN A 221 27.59 4.45 4.13
C GLN A 221 27.97 5.72 4.90
N ALA A 222 28.12 6.85 4.20
CA ALA A 222 28.47 8.13 4.83
C ALA A 222 27.40 8.62 5.82
N LYS A 223 26.16 8.16 5.66
CA LYS A 223 25.02 8.45 6.55
C LYS A 223 24.62 7.28 7.46
N GLU A 224 25.32 6.14 7.40
CA GLU A 224 24.98 4.90 8.13
C GLU A 224 23.49 4.51 7.94
N LEU A 225 22.99 4.58 6.68
CA LEU A 225 21.59 4.31 6.39
C LEU A 225 21.24 2.82 6.55
N ARG A 226 20.05 2.56 7.09
CA ARG A 226 19.41 1.24 6.97
C ARG A 226 18.72 1.13 5.63
N ILE A 227 18.88 0.00 4.94
CA ILE A 227 18.15 -0.31 3.71
C ILE A 227 17.22 -1.46 4.02
N GLU A 228 15.93 -1.22 3.91
CA GLU A 228 14.88 -2.20 4.13
C GLU A 228 14.13 -2.46 2.82
N THR A 229 13.64 -3.68 2.65
CA THR A 229 12.78 -4.04 1.54
C THR A 229 11.49 -4.62 2.05
N ILE A 230 10.42 -4.45 1.31
CA ILE A 230 9.15 -5.12 1.58
C ILE A 230 8.72 -5.96 0.38
N PHE A 231 7.96 -7.00 0.66
CA PHE A 231 7.22 -7.75 -0.34
C PHE A 231 5.87 -8.10 0.26
N ARG A 232 4.79 -7.52 -0.31
CA ARG A 232 3.45 -7.64 0.29
C ARG A 232 3.45 -7.16 1.75
N TYR A 233 2.83 -7.89 2.66
CA TYR A 233 2.69 -7.55 4.09
C TYR A 233 2.47 -8.81 4.93
N ALA A 234 2.71 -8.71 6.23
CA ALA A 234 2.38 -9.73 7.21
C ALA A 234 1.95 -9.11 8.53
N ASN A 235 0.91 -9.70 9.17
CA ASN A 235 0.45 -9.33 10.52
C ASN A 235 -0.04 -7.87 10.66
N VAL A 236 -0.47 -7.23 9.57
CA VAL A 236 -0.91 -5.82 9.58
C VAL A 236 -2.37 -5.62 9.18
N TYR A 237 -3.01 -6.63 8.58
CA TYR A 237 -4.33 -6.48 7.96
C TYR A 237 -5.41 -6.00 8.94
N ARG A 238 -5.48 -6.58 10.14
CA ARG A 238 -6.40 -6.14 11.19
C ARG A 238 -6.12 -4.69 11.61
N LYS A 239 -4.85 -4.35 11.83
CA LYS A 239 -4.45 -2.99 12.17
C LYS A 239 -4.77 -1.99 11.07
N ALA A 240 -4.66 -2.40 9.80
CA ALA A 240 -5.03 -1.57 8.65
C ALA A 240 -6.53 -1.25 8.67
N ILE A 241 -7.39 -2.25 8.96
CA ILE A 241 -8.83 -2.04 9.11
C ILE A 241 -9.13 -1.08 10.28
N ASP A 242 -8.51 -1.31 11.45
CA ASP A 242 -8.74 -0.49 12.64
C ASP A 242 -8.32 0.98 12.40
N LEU A 243 -7.21 1.23 11.69
CA LEU A 243 -6.77 2.57 11.33
C LEU A 243 -7.66 3.22 10.27
N ALA A 244 -8.07 2.47 9.24
CA ALA A 244 -8.96 2.98 8.19
C ALA A 244 -10.36 3.30 8.73
N ALA A 245 -10.79 2.61 9.79
CA ALA A 245 -12.06 2.87 10.45
C ALA A 245 -12.08 4.15 11.31
N GLY A 246 -10.89 4.71 11.60
CA GLY A 246 -10.73 5.96 12.32
C GLY A 246 -10.64 7.18 11.39
N ASP A 247 -10.46 8.36 11.99
CA ASP A 247 -10.47 9.65 11.27
C ASP A 247 -9.11 10.01 10.63
N THR A 248 -8.07 9.21 10.82
CA THR A 248 -6.70 9.55 10.40
C THR A 248 -6.35 9.08 8.99
N VAL A 249 -7.11 8.15 8.42
CA VAL A 249 -6.86 7.54 7.12
C VAL A 249 -8.12 7.60 6.26
N ASP A 250 -8.05 8.35 5.16
CA ASP A 250 -9.15 8.52 4.21
C ASP A 250 -8.85 7.72 2.92
N LEU A 251 -9.21 6.44 2.92
CA LEU A 251 -9.03 5.58 1.74
C LEU A 251 -10.02 5.91 0.63
N ALA A 252 -11.19 6.47 0.94
CA ALA A 252 -12.22 6.77 -0.05
C ALA A 252 -11.73 7.74 -1.13
N ARG A 253 -10.86 8.68 -0.79
CA ARG A 253 -10.28 9.65 -1.74
C ARG A 253 -9.45 9.01 -2.86
N LEU A 254 -8.97 7.79 -2.66
CA LEU A 254 -8.16 7.08 -3.68
C LEU A 254 -9.03 6.53 -4.80
N VAL A 255 -10.31 6.29 -4.54
CA VAL A 255 -11.23 5.75 -5.55
C VAL A 255 -11.52 6.82 -6.58
N THR A 256 -11.03 6.61 -7.80
CA THR A 256 -11.32 7.51 -8.93
C THR A 256 -12.70 7.21 -9.50
N GLU A 257 -12.99 5.94 -9.71
CA GLU A 257 -14.29 5.50 -10.24
C GLU A 257 -14.54 4.03 -9.89
N THR A 258 -15.82 3.69 -9.71
CA THR A 258 -16.29 2.30 -9.55
C THR A 258 -17.26 1.97 -10.67
N LEU A 259 -16.93 0.95 -11.47
CA LEU A 259 -17.75 0.48 -12.56
C LEU A 259 -18.37 -0.89 -12.25
N PRO A 260 -19.53 -1.23 -12.83
CA PRO A 260 -20.11 -2.56 -12.66
C PRO A 260 -19.31 -3.64 -13.42
N LEU A 261 -19.49 -4.91 -13.04
CA LEU A 261 -18.76 -6.05 -13.60
C LEU A 261 -18.87 -6.14 -15.12
N GLU A 262 -20.06 -5.82 -15.67
CA GLU A 262 -20.31 -5.86 -17.12
C GLU A 262 -19.41 -4.89 -17.91
N ARG A 263 -18.87 -3.86 -17.24
CA ARG A 263 -17.94 -2.89 -17.78
C ARG A 263 -16.48 -3.15 -17.38
N SER A 264 -16.17 -4.33 -16.89
CA SER A 264 -14.83 -4.67 -16.40
C SER A 264 -13.74 -4.52 -17.45
N VAL A 265 -14.02 -4.85 -18.72
CA VAL A 265 -13.05 -4.66 -19.82
C VAL A 265 -12.63 -3.19 -19.94
N GLU A 266 -13.58 -2.27 -19.83
CA GLU A 266 -13.32 -0.82 -19.88
C GLU A 266 -12.42 -0.35 -18.71
N VAL A 267 -12.57 -0.97 -17.53
CA VAL A 267 -11.69 -0.69 -16.37
C VAL A 267 -10.25 -1.10 -16.67
N PHE A 268 -10.05 -2.28 -17.29
CA PHE A 268 -8.71 -2.75 -17.66
C PHE A 268 -8.10 -1.93 -18.80
N ASP A 269 -8.87 -1.57 -19.81
CA ASP A 269 -8.40 -0.71 -20.90
C ASP A 269 -7.96 0.65 -20.38
N ARG A 270 -8.77 1.27 -19.54
CA ARG A 270 -8.45 2.55 -18.90
C ARG A 270 -7.25 2.44 -17.94
N GLY A 271 -7.15 1.34 -17.18
CA GLY A 271 -6.00 1.08 -16.32
C GLY A 271 -4.69 0.94 -17.11
N ALA A 272 -4.76 0.35 -18.31
CA ALA A 272 -3.61 0.22 -19.20
C ALA A 272 -3.13 1.56 -19.80
N GLU A 273 -4.02 2.56 -19.91
CA GLU A 273 -3.65 3.93 -20.31
C GLU A 273 -2.82 4.66 -19.24
N ALA A 274 -2.82 4.20 -18.00
CA ALA A 274 -2.08 4.75 -16.86
C ALA A 274 -2.26 6.29 -16.71
N ARG A 275 -3.51 6.76 -16.80
CA ARG A 275 -3.82 8.21 -16.71
C ARG A 275 -3.36 8.76 -15.36
N PRO A 276 -2.63 9.89 -15.33
CA PRO A 276 -2.17 10.49 -14.06
C PRO A 276 -3.30 10.85 -13.09
N THR A 277 -4.49 11.13 -13.61
CA THR A 277 -5.69 11.44 -12.82
C THR A 277 -6.32 10.23 -12.15
N ASP A 278 -5.99 9.03 -12.60
CA ASP A 278 -6.55 7.79 -12.06
C ASP A 278 -5.63 7.23 -10.95
N THR A 279 -6.16 7.17 -9.74
CA THR A 279 -5.45 6.56 -8.61
C THR A 279 -5.90 5.11 -8.41
N LYS A 280 -7.23 4.90 -8.32
CA LYS A 280 -7.80 3.57 -8.16
C LYS A 280 -9.12 3.44 -8.93
N LEU A 281 -9.15 2.48 -9.82
CA LEU A 281 -10.36 2.05 -10.51
C LEU A 281 -10.86 0.78 -9.84
N GLN A 282 -12.15 0.70 -9.55
CA GLN A 282 -12.75 -0.44 -8.88
C GLN A 282 -13.86 -1.05 -9.73
N ILE A 283 -14.09 -2.33 -9.55
CA ILE A 283 -15.18 -3.07 -10.18
C ILE A 283 -16.14 -3.49 -9.07
N ARG A 284 -17.41 -3.08 -9.20
CA ARG A 284 -18.48 -3.52 -8.34
C ARG A 284 -19.12 -4.78 -8.94
N VAL A 285 -19.08 -5.84 -8.17
CA VAL A 285 -19.75 -7.09 -8.49
C VAL A 285 -21.03 -7.14 -7.69
N ASP A 286 -22.14 -6.82 -8.33
CA ASP A 286 -23.47 -6.95 -7.73
C ASP A 286 -23.95 -8.38 -8.01
N GLY A 287 -24.00 -9.20 -6.98
CA GLY A 287 -24.61 -10.52 -7.10
C GLY A 287 -26.09 -10.36 -7.51
N SER A 288 -26.48 -11.06 -8.54
CA SER A 288 -27.87 -11.09 -9.04
C SER A 288 -28.79 -11.87 -8.10
N ARG A 289 -28.89 -11.52 -6.81
CA ARG A 289 -29.84 -12.10 -5.86
C ARG A 289 -30.46 -11.02 -4.97
#